data_589fbe5028406a841d01385c2f981818
#
_entry.id   589fbe5028406a841d01385c2f981818
#
_cell.length_a   1.000
_cell.length_b   1.000
_cell.length_c   1.000
_cell.angle_alpha   90.00
_cell.angle_beta   90.00
_cell.angle_gamma   90.00
#
_symmetry.space_group_name_H-M   'P 1'
#
loop_
_entity.id
_entity.type
_entity.pdbx_description
1 polymer ?
#
loop_
_entity_poly.entity_id
_entity_poly.type
_entity_poly.pdbx_seq_one_letter_code
_entity_poly.pdbx_strand_id
1 'polypeptide(L)'
;MSAVAPRRWILPAVLVGVGYASVGVLFALPPTNVLVWRRAAWVVCLIAFLAHIAYEGLHFRNPTRLTALHVALAVALGAFSLAAAANIHSLWTGIGNQERLLLALAIWPIITAVPAYLVALLIGAVLGRFSGRN
;
A
#
# COMPACT_ATOMS: atom_id res chain seq x y z
N MET A 1 -7.98 33.29 -10.52
CA MET A 1 -8.35 32.11 -9.73
C MET A 1 -7.89 30.88 -10.50
N SER A 2 -6.74 30.30 -10.13
CA SER A 2 -6.22 29.09 -10.75
C SER A 2 -7.08 27.91 -10.28
N ALA A 3 -7.80 27.29 -11.20
CA ALA A 3 -8.53 26.06 -10.91
C ALA A 3 -7.54 25.02 -10.38
N VAL A 4 -7.73 24.59 -9.14
CA VAL A 4 -6.96 23.50 -8.55
C VAL A 4 -7.17 22.29 -9.46
N ALA A 5 -6.11 21.87 -10.16
CA ALA A 5 -6.15 20.70 -11.01
C ALA A 5 -6.71 19.51 -10.18
N PRO A 6 -7.69 18.76 -10.71
CA PRO A 6 -8.28 17.66 -9.96
C PRO A 6 -7.16 16.72 -9.52
N ARG A 7 -7.21 16.31 -8.25
CA ARG A 7 -6.20 15.41 -7.64
C ARG A 7 -6.32 14.00 -8.25
N ARG A 8 -5.92 13.88 -9.51
CA ARG A 8 -6.06 12.66 -10.33
C ARG A 8 -5.35 11.43 -9.74
N TRP A 9 -4.40 11.64 -8.85
CA TRP A 9 -3.65 10.58 -8.18
C TRP A 9 -4.44 9.89 -7.04
N ILE A 10 -5.46 10.56 -6.47
CA ILE A 10 -6.21 10.03 -5.31
C ILE A 10 -6.91 8.74 -5.67
N LEU A 11 -7.62 8.70 -6.80
CA LEU A 11 -8.36 7.51 -7.21
C LEU A 11 -7.46 6.28 -7.41
N PRO A 12 -6.36 6.34 -8.18
CA PRO A 12 -5.41 5.23 -8.26
C PRO A 12 -4.84 4.81 -6.90
N ALA A 13 -4.44 5.75 -6.05
CA ALA A 13 -3.90 5.45 -4.73
C ALA A 13 -4.92 4.73 -3.83
N VAL A 14 -6.18 5.18 -3.84
CA VAL A 14 -7.27 4.54 -3.08
C VAL A 14 -7.56 3.14 -3.63
N LEU A 15 -7.65 2.97 -4.95
CA LEU A 15 -7.92 1.68 -5.58
C LEU A 15 -6.81 0.66 -5.25
N VAL A 16 -5.55 1.08 -5.32
CA VAL A 16 -4.41 0.23 -4.95
C VAL A 16 -4.41 -0.09 -3.46
N GLY A 17 -4.68 0.89 -2.59
CA GLY A 17 -4.80 0.68 -1.15
C GLY A 17 -5.91 -0.30 -0.77
N VAL A 18 -7.09 -0.17 -1.38
CA VAL A 18 -8.20 -1.13 -1.24
C VAL A 18 -7.80 -2.50 -1.80
N GLY A 19 -7.07 -2.55 -2.92
CA GLY A 19 -6.51 -3.77 -3.48
C GLY A 19 -5.60 -4.50 -2.50
N TYR A 20 -4.69 -3.81 -1.83
CA TYR A 20 -3.83 -4.40 -0.79
C TYR A 20 -4.64 -4.98 0.37
N ALA A 21 -5.65 -4.25 0.86
CA ALA A 21 -6.53 -4.74 1.91
C ALA A 21 -7.29 -6.01 1.47
N SER A 22 -7.84 -6.00 0.25
CA SER A 22 -8.56 -7.14 -0.31
C SER A 22 -7.67 -8.37 -0.44
N VAL A 23 -6.45 -8.23 -0.97
CA VAL A 23 -5.47 -9.31 -1.04
C VAL A 23 -5.17 -9.87 0.35
N GLY A 24 -4.91 -8.99 1.33
CA GLY A 24 -4.63 -9.41 2.71
C GLY A 24 -5.77 -10.22 3.32
N VAL A 25 -7.01 -9.79 3.14
CA VAL A 25 -8.19 -10.51 3.66
C VAL A 25 -8.42 -11.82 2.90
N LEU A 26 -8.46 -11.80 1.57
CA LEU A 26 -8.76 -12.98 0.75
C LEU A 26 -7.74 -14.10 0.95
N PHE A 27 -6.45 -13.77 1.04
CA PHE A 27 -5.38 -14.75 1.23
C PHE A 27 -5.23 -15.21 2.69
N ALA A 28 -5.96 -14.60 3.63
CA ALA A 28 -6.07 -15.06 5.01
C ALA A 28 -7.21 -16.07 5.23
N LEU A 29 -8.17 -16.18 4.28
CA LEU A 29 -9.34 -17.07 4.41
C LEU A 29 -9.04 -18.57 4.34
N PRO A 30 -8.10 -19.09 3.50
CA PRO A 30 -7.88 -20.52 3.40
C PRO A 30 -7.34 -21.10 4.72
N PRO A 31 -7.99 -22.14 5.29
CA PRO A 31 -7.59 -22.73 6.57
C PRO A 31 -6.35 -23.62 6.46
N THR A 32 -5.97 -24.02 5.23
CA THR A 32 -4.84 -24.90 4.94
C THR A 32 -3.75 -24.17 4.19
N ASN A 33 -2.49 -24.62 4.35
CA ASN A 33 -1.34 -24.06 3.63
C ASN A 33 -1.12 -22.55 3.86
N VAL A 34 -1.38 -22.06 5.08
CA VAL A 34 -1.31 -20.64 5.45
C VAL A 34 0.00 -19.97 5.00
N LEU A 35 1.14 -20.69 5.06
CA LEU A 35 2.43 -20.15 4.63
C LEU A 35 2.47 -19.89 3.11
N VAL A 36 1.89 -20.78 2.31
CA VAL A 36 1.84 -20.63 0.85
C VAL A 36 0.97 -19.42 0.49
N TRP A 37 -0.20 -19.30 1.10
CA TRP A 37 -1.11 -18.18 0.85
C TRP A 37 -0.51 -16.84 1.29
N ARG A 38 0.19 -16.80 2.43
CA ARG A 38 0.92 -15.60 2.84
C ARG A 38 2.00 -15.20 1.83
N ARG A 39 2.79 -16.15 1.33
CA ARG A 39 3.81 -15.87 0.31
C ARG A 39 3.18 -15.37 -0.98
N ALA A 40 2.08 -15.99 -1.41
CA ALA A 40 1.33 -15.55 -2.59
C ALA A 40 0.82 -14.11 -2.42
N ALA A 41 0.26 -13.76 -1.26
CA ALA A 41 -0.16 -12.39 -0.96
C ALA A 41 0.99 -11.38 -1.08
N TRP A 42 2.17 -11.71 -0.55
CA TRP A 42 3.36 -10.86 -0.67
C TRP A 42 3.78 -10.65 -2.12
N VAL A 43 3.77 -11.70 -2.94
CA VAL A 43 4.12 -11.61 -4.37
C VAL A 43 3.12 -10.73 -5.11
N VAL A 44 1.81 -10.92 -4.89
CA VAL A 44 0.77 -10.09 -5.51
C VAL A 44 0.89 -8.63 -5.09
N CYS A 45 1.10 -8.36 -3.80
CA CYS A 45 1.30 -6.99 -3.31
C CYS A 45 2.57 -6.35 -3.89
N LEU A 46 3.66 -7.11 -4.04
CA LEU A 46 4.89 -6.61 -4.66
C LEU A 46 4.68 -6.25 -6.13
N ILE A 47 3.99 -7.09 -6.89
CA ILE A 47 3.65 -6.81 -8.29
C ILE A 47 2.79 -5.55 -8.39
N ALA A 48 1.75 -5.42 -7.55
CA ALA A 48 0.89 -4.24 -7.51
C ALA A 48 1.67 -2.97 -7.13
N PHE A 49 2.63 -3.07 -6.20
CA PHE A 49 3.51 -1.98 -5.79
C PHE A 49 4.39 -1.50 -6.94
N LEU A 50 5.04 -2.42 -7.65
CA LEU A 50 5.88 -2.08 -8.80
C LEU A 50 5.07 -1.51 -9.96
N ALA A 51 3.89 -2.08 -10.23
CA ALA A 51 2.95 -1.58 -11.24
C ALA A 51 2.46 -0.16 -10.90
N HIS A 52 2.18 0.14 -9.64
CA HIS A 52 1.77 1.47 -9.19
C HIS A 52 2.89 2.50 -9.41
N ILE A 53 4.14 2.18 -9.05
CA ILE A 53 5.29 3.05 -9.31
C ILE A 53 5.45 3.31 -10.81
N ALA A 54 5.39 2.26 -11.62
CA ALA A 54 5.52 2.38 -13.08
C ALA A 54 4.38 3.23 -13.67
N TYR A 55 3.15 3.00 -13.25
CA TYR A 55 1.98 3.76 -13.69
C TYR A 55 2.11 5.25 -13.36
N GLU A 56 2.42 5.59 -12.11
CA GLU A 56 2.63 6.98 -11.67
C GLU A 56 3.79 7.66 -12.44
N GLY A 57 4.91 6.94 -12.58
CA GLY A 57 6.08 7.47 -13.25
C GLY A 57 5.92 7.65 -14.77
N LEU A 58 5.24 6.74 -15.43
CA LEU A 58 5.08 6.75 -16.89
C LEU A 58 3.85 7.55 -17.34
N HIS A 59 2.72 7.39 -16.66
CA HIS A 59 1.45 8.00 -17.08
C HIS A 59 1.31 9.44 -16.57
N PHE A 60 1.53 9.68 -15.28
CA PHE A 60 1.45 11.03 -14.72
C PHE A 60 2.74 11.84 -14.84
N ARG A 61 3.86 11.17 -15.15
CA ARG A 61 5.18 11.80 -15.23
C ARG A 61 5.55 12.61 -13.98
N ASN A 62 5.06 12.18 -12.83
CA ASN A 62 5.30 12.83 -11.56
C ASN A 62 6.80 12.79 -11.19
N PRO A 63 7.30 13.79 -10.44
CA PRO A 63 8.61 13.71 -9.83
C PRO A 63 8.73 12.48 -8.92
N THR A 64 9.91 11.85 -8.87
CA THR A 64 10.15 10.63 -8.10
C THR A 64 9.67 10.72 -6.65
N ARG A 65 9.87 11.87 -5.99
CA ARG A 65 9.42 12.10 -4.60
C ARG A 65 7.89 12.05 -4.47
N LEU A 66 7.19 12.63 -5.43
CA LEU A 66 5.73 12.67 -5.41
C LEU A 66 5.14 11.27 -5.70
N THR A 67 5.70 10.56 -6.68
CA THR A 67 5.38 9.15 -6.92
C THR A 67 5.58 8.30 -5.67
N ALA A 68 6.74 8.43 -5.01
CA ALA A 68 7.03 7.69 -3.79
C ALA A 68 6.03 7.99 -2.67
N LEU A 69 5.61 9.25 -2.53
CA LEU A 69 4.60 9.66 -1.55
C LEU A 69 3.23 9.03 -1.84
N HIS A 70 2.76 9.07 -3.09
CA HIS A 70 1.48 8.48 -3.47
C HIS A 70 1.45 6.97 -3.24
N VAL A 71 2.53 6.29 -3.61
CA VAL A 71 2.71 4.85 -3.39
C VAL A 71 2.72 4.51 -1.90
N ALA A 72 3.45 5.28 -1.08
CA ALA A 72 3.49 5.09 0.36
C ALA A 72 2.11 5.31 1.02
N LEU A 73 1.35 6.32 0.55
CA LEU A 73 -0.03 6.56 1.02
C LEU A 73 -0.97 5.41 0.65
N ALA A 74 -0.84 4.82 -0.54
CA ALA A 74 -1.62 3.65 -0.92
C ALA A 74 -1.30 2.43 -0.03
N VAL A 75 -0.02 2.20 0.28
CA VAL A 75 0.42 1.14 1.21
C VAL A 75 -0.09 1.41 2.62
N ALA A 76 0.01 2.65 3.11
CA ALA A 76 -0.53 3.03 4.42
C ALA A 76 -2.03 2.79 4.53
N LEU A 77 -2.80 3.13 3.48
CA LEU A 77 -4.24 2.89 3.42
C LEU A 77 -4.56 1.39 3.47
N GLY A 78 -3.83 0.57 2.72
CA GLY A 78 -3.98 -0.89 2.75
C GLY A 78 -3.69 -1.47 4.13
N ALA A 79 -2.59 -1.06 4.75
CA ALA A 79 -2.18 -1.49 6.10
C ALA A 79 -3.19 -1.04 7.18
N PHE A 80 -3.68 0.20 7.09
CA PHE A 80 -4.73 0.70 7.97
C PHE A 80 -6.03 -0.12 7.84
N SER A 81 -6.44 -0.41 6.61
CA SER A 81 -7.66 -1.19 6.34
C SER A 81 -7.56 -2.61 6.90
N LEU A 82 -6.39 -3.26 6.79
CA LEU A 82 -6.14 -4.58 7.39
C LEU A 82 -6.18 -4.53 8.92
N ALA A 83 -5.56 -3.52 9.52
CA ALA A 83 -5.60 -3.34 10.97
C ALA A 83 -7.03 -3.06 11.46
N ALA A 84 -7.82 -2.27 10.71
CA ALA A 84 -9.22 -2.02 11.01
C ALA A 84 -10.06 -3.30 10.91
N ALA A 85 -9.87 -4.11 9.86
CA ALA A 85 -10.54 -5.40 9.71
C ALA A 85 -10.22 -6.36 10.88
N ALA A 86 -8.95 -6.41 11.32
CA ALA A 86 -8.54 -7.21 12.47
C ALA A 86 -9.20 -6.73 13.77
N ASN A 87 -9.32 -5.41 13.96
CA ASN A 87 -10.04 -4.83 15.12
C ASN A 87 -11.51 -5.22 15.11
N ILE A 88 -12.19 -5.06 13.98
CA ILE A 88 -13.62 -5.41 13.84
C ILE A 88 -13.82 -6.91 14.10
N HIS A 89 -12.96 -7.77 13.54
CA HIS A 89 -13.02 -9.21 13.76
C HIS A 89 -12.84 -9.57 15.25
N SER A 90 -11.90 -8.94 15.93
CA SER A 90 -11.66 -9.14 17.37
C SER A 90 -12.87 -8.72 18.23
N LEU A 91 -13.52 -7.60 17.87
CA LEU A 91 -14.72 -7.15 18.58
C LEU A 91 -15.90 -8.13 18.42
N TRP A 92 -16.05 -8.75 17.26
CA TRP A 92 -17.13 -9.71 17.00
C TRP A 92 -16.89 -11.08 17.61
N THR A 93 -15.65 -11.54 17.64
CA THR A 93 -15.30 -12.89 18.11
C THR A 93 -14.87 -12.94 19.58
N GLY A 94 -14.53 -11.79 20.17
CA GLY A 94 -13.92 -11.72 21.48
C GLY A 94 -12.50 -12.28 21.55
N ILE A 95 -11.90 -12.60 20.39
CA ILE A 95 -10.55 -13.19 20.30
C ILE A 95 -9.54 -12.10 19.95
N GLY A 96 -8.51 -11.98 20.77
CA GLY A 96 -7.40 -11.04 20.55
C GLY A 96 -7.22 -10.04 21.67
N ASN A 97 -6.10 -9.31 21.64
CA ASN A 97 -5.81 -8.22 22.58
C ASN A 97 -6.22 -6.89 21.94
N GLN A 98 -7.35 -6.34 22.39
CA GLN A 98 -7.93 -5.14 21.81
C GLN A 98 -7.01 -3.92 21.91
N GLU A 99 -6.25 -3.76 22.98
CA GLU A 99 -5.31 -2.63 23.12
C GLU A 99 -4.22 -2.68 22.05
N ARG A 100 -3.65 -3.87 21.83
CA ARG A 100 -2.62 -4.06 20.78
C ARG A 100 -3.18 -3.84 19.38
N LEU A 101 -4.43 -4.26 19.14
CA LEU A 101 -5.10 -4.05 17.85
C LEU A 101 -5.42 -2.58 17.61
N LEU A 102 -5.79 -1.82 18.63
CA LEU A 102 -5.99 -0.37 18.53
C LEU A 102 -4.66 0.35 18.23
N LEU A 103 -3.57 -0.04 18.89
CA LEU A 103 -2.24 0.49 18.58
C LEU A 103 -1.81 0.17 17.14
N ALA A 104 -2.19 -1.00 16.63
CA ALA A 104 -1.89 -1.41 15.26
C ALA A 104 -2.50 -0.48 14.21
N LEU A 105 -3.64 0.19 14.49
CA LEU A 105 -4.25 1.18 13.57
C LEU A 105 -3.31 2.36 13.25
N ALA A 106 -2.47 2.74 14.20
CA ALA A 106 -1.50 3.82 13.98
C ALA A 106 -0.13 3.29 13.55
N ILE A 107 0.35 2.24 14.21
CA ILE A 107 1.71 1.73 14.03
C ILE A 107 1.87 1.03 12.70
N TRP A 108 0.94 0.16 12.30
CA TRP A 108 1.01 -0.63 11.06
C TRP A 108 1.14 0.21 9.80
N PRO A 109 0.30 1.26 9.58
CA PRO A 109 0.48 2.16 8.44
C PRO A 109 1.85 2.82 8.39
N ILE A 110 2.38 3.26 9.53
CA ILE A 110 3.66 3.97 9.60
C ILE A 110 4.82 3.03 9.24
N ILE A 111 4.92 1.86 9.89
CA ILE A 111 6.03 0.93 9.67
C ILE A 111 5.99 0.28 8.28
N THR A 112 4.86 0.29 7.60
CA THR A 112 4.75 -0.18 6.21
C THR A 112 4.98 0.92 5.19
N ALA A 113 4.46 2.13 5.44
CA ALA A 113 4.59 3.26 4.52
C ALA A 113 6.03 3.81 4.43
N VAL A 114 6.76 3.85 5.54
CA VAL A 114 8.13 4.38 5.56
C VAL A 114 9.07 3.57 4.66
N PRO A 115 9.20 2.24 4.83
CA PRO A 115 10.01 1.43 3.90
C PRO A 115 9.48 1.49 2.47
N ALA A 116 8.15 1.49 2.26
CA ALA A 116 7.57 1.60 0.93
C ALA A 116 7.98 2.91 0.24
N TYR A 117 7.98 4.02 0.96
CA TYR A 117 8.44 5.31 0.46
C TYR A 117 9.92 5.27 0.04
N LEU A 118 10.80 4.73 0.89
CA LEU A 118 12.22 4.63 0.60
C LEU A 118 12.52 3.74 -0.61
N VAL A 119 11.86 2.59 -0.70
CA VAL A 119 11.99 1.68 -1.85
C VAL A 119 11.47 2.34 -3.13
N ALA A 120 10.33 3.02 -3.08
CA ALA A 120 9.78 3.72 -4.23
C ALA A 120 10.70 4.88 -4.70
N LEU A 121 11.36 5.59 -3.78
CA LEU A 121 12.38 6.59 -4.11
C LEU A 121 13.56 5.96 -4.85
N LEU A 122 14.09 4.84 -4.37
CA LEU A 122 15.21 4.13 -4.98
C LEU A 122 14.85 3.66 -6.40
N ILE A 123 13.71 3.00 -6.55
CA ILE A 123 13.23 2.52 -7.86
C ILE A 123 13.02 3.69 -8.81
N GLY A 124 12.38 4.77 -8.36
CA GLY A 124 12.14 5.95 -9.17
C GLY A 124 13.43 6.65 -9.61
N ALA A 125 14.45 6.71 -8.73
CA ALA A 125 15.76 7.26 -9.05
C ALA A 125 16.49 6.40 -10.11
N VAL A 126 16.40 5.07 -9.99
CA VAL A 126 16.97 4.14 -10.98
C VAL A 126 16.28 4.30 -12.33
N LEU A 127 14.95 4.28 -12.36
CA LEU A 127 14.17 4.45 -13.60
C LEU A 127 14.45 5.81 -14.25
N GLY A 128 14.61 6.87 -13.47
CA GLY A 128 14.96 8.21 -13.97
C GLY A 128 16.30 8.25 -14.71
N ARG A 129 17.30 7.52 -14.22
CA ARG A 129 18.61 7.40 -14.90
C ARG A 129 18.52 6.72 -16.28
N PHE A 130 17.71 5.67 -16.37
CA PHE A 130 17.54 4.95 -17.65
C PHE A 130 16.64 5.72 -18.64
N SER A 131 15.76 6.60 -18.17
CA SER A 131 14.85 7.38 -19.02
C SER A 131 15.44 8.72 -19.49
N GLY A 132 16.73 9.01 -19.23
CA GLY A 132 17.39 10.26 -19.63
C GLY A 132 16.75 11.52 -19.02
N ARG A 133 16.04 11.39 -17.92
CA ARG A 133 15.43 12.48 -17.18
C ARG A 133 16.44 13.02 -16.14
N ASN A 134 17.23 13.98 -16.57
CA ASN A 134 17.96 14.86 -15.67
C ASN A 134 17.15 16.13 -15.46
#